data_c4f807a6358fc31ee14bf2fef3a3fd62
#
_entry.id   c4f807a6358fc31ee14bf2fef3a3fd62
#
_cell.length_a   1.000
_cell.length_b   1.000
_cell.length_c   1.000
_cell.angle_alpha   90.00
_cell.angle_beta   90.00
_cell.angle_gamma   90.00
#
_symmetry.space_group_name_H-M   'P 1'
#
loop_
_entity.id
_entity.type
_entity.pdbx_description
1 polymer ?
#
loop_
_entity_poly.entity_id
_entity_poly.type
_entity_poly.pdbx_seq_one_letter_code
_entity_poly.pdbx_strand_id
1 'polypeptide(L)'
;MLPQYEFQMTLIAPYKGLDARIFRQVAKDLRCRIKFMDLAFDEAIEAAKRLSPDTCDVVLSRGVTVDVVKQNSSIPVVPIDFSAWDLLQALQPYAGHVRNVAFFRYSTPLPGLSSVEKALGMRIKEHLYGSKNEMHLRLIQLDPADVELFVARGTLVCQWATAAGFPTLEIIDGEISAKRTLLEAVNVARARRSERQRTARFGAILDA
;
A
#
# COMPACT_ATOMS: atom_id res chain seq x y z
N MET A 1 29.22 -16.13 2.23
CA MET A 1 28.39 -16.19 1.03
C MET A 1 27.32 -15.09 1.13
N LEU A 2 27.29 -14.15 0.19
CA LEU A 2 26.21 -13.15 0.12
C LEU A 2 24.89 -13.88 -0.22
N PRO A 3 23.76 -13.55 0.42
CA PRO A 3 22.49 -14.17 0.09
C PRO A 3 22.17 -13.93 -1.39
N GLN A 4 21.98 -15.00 -2.14
CA GLN A 4 21.61 -14.92 -3.54
C GLN A 4 20.10 -14.58 -3.60
N TYR A 5 19.80 -13.30 -3.85
CA TYR A 5 18.41 -12.86 -4.01
C TYR A 5 17.85 -13.37 -5.34
N GLU A 6 16.67 -13.94 -5.28
CA GLU A 6 15.99 -14.49 -6.46
C GLU A 6 15.31 -13.39 -7.27
N PHE A 7 14.68 -12.40 -6.58
CA PHE A 7 13.93 -11.32 -7.23
C PHE A 7 14.40 -9.94 -6.77
N GLN A 8 14.33 -8.97 -7.68
CA GLN A 8 14.59 -7.57 -7.40
C GLN A 8 13.29 -6.77 -7.49
N MET A 9 12.95 -6.09 -6.40
CA MET A 9 11.74 -5.29 -6.28
C MET A 9 12.09 -3.84 -5.98
N THR A 10 11.26 -2.92 -6.44
CA THR A 10 11.36 -1.51 -6.05
C THR A 10 10.07 -1.09 -5.36
N LEU A 11 10.16 -0.55 -4.16
CA LEU A 11 9.04 0.02 -3.44
C LEU A 11 9.07 1.53 -3.63
N ILE A 12 8.04 2.06 -4.31
CA ILE A 12 7.84 3.49 -4.54
C ILE A 12 6.60 3.93 -3.75
N ALA A 13 6.81 4.56 -2.63
CA ALA A 13 5.74 5.11 -1.80
C ALA A 13 6.33 6.09 -0.78
N PRO A 14 5.55 7.06 -0.26
CA PRO A 14 5.95 7.84 0.91
C PRO A 14 6.24 6.92 2.10
N TYR A 15 7.40 7.07 2.75
CA TYR A 15 7.82 6.21 3.87
C TYR A 15 7.03 6.42 5.15
N LYS A 16 6.51 7.61 5.35
CA LYS A 16 5.65 7.88 6.49
C LYS A 16 4.44 6.94 6.43
N GLY A 17 4.17 6.23 7.52
CA GLY A 17 3.12 5.20 7.60
C GLY A 17 3.47 3.85 6.94
N LEU A 18 4.76 3.59 6.64
CA LEU A 18 5.24 2.29 6.17
C LEU A 18 6.41 1.84 7.06
N ASP A 19 6.31 0.68 7.69
CA ASP A 19 7.44 0.10 8.41
C ASP A 19 8.37 -0.65 7.45
N ALA A 20 9.37 0.08 6.93
CA ALA A 20 10.36 -0.49 6.03
C ALA A 20 11.17 -1.65 6.65
N ARG A 21 11.22 -1.78 7.99
CA ARG A 21 11.92 -2.87 8.68
C ARG A 21 11.17 -4.17 8.48
N ILE A 22 9.84 -4.14 8.61
CA ILE A 22 8.98 -5.30 8.38
C ILE A 22 9.13 -5.78 6.93
N PHE A 23 9.04 -4.87 5.95
CA PHE A 23 9.21 -5.23 4.53
C PHE A 23 10.59 -5.82 4.25
N ARG A 24 11.68 -5.27 4.84
CA ARG A 24 13.03 -5.82 4.67
C ARG A 24 13.16 -7.21 5.28
N GLN A 25 12.59 -7.45 6.46
CA GLN A 25 12.64 -8.76 7.12
C GLN A 25 11.91 -9.80 6.29
N VAL A 26 10.65 -9.53 5.91
CA VAL A 26 9.85 -10.46 5.09
C VAL A 26 10.49 -10.70 3.72
N ALA A 27 11.05 -9.67 3.09
CA ALA A 27 11.75 -9.82 1.82
C ALA A 27 12.98 -10.74 1.93
N LYS A 28 13.73 -10.64 3.02
CA LYS A 28 14.88 -11.52 3.29
C LYS A 28 14.43 -12.97 3.38
N ASP A 29 13.32 -13.25 4.09
CA ASP A 29 12.78 -14.59 4.25
C ASP A 29 12.30 -15.18 2.90
N LEU A 30 11.82 -14.31 1.99
CA LEU A 30 11.39 -14.67 0.64
C LEU A 30 12.52 -14.60 -0.41
N ARG A 31 13.76 -14.38 -0.02
CA ARG A 31 14.93 -14.19 -0.90
C ARG A 31 14.74 -13.07 -1.93
N CYS A 32 14.06 -12.00 -1.54
CA CYS A 32 13.84 -10.83 -2.38
C CYS A 32 14.71 -9.68 -1.93
N ARG A 33 15.24 -8.90 -2.88
CA ARG A 33 15.89 -7.62 -2.63
C ARG A 33 14.92 -6.49 -2.91
N ILE A 34 14.71 -5.61 -1.93
CA ILE A 34 13.86 -4.42 -2.11
C ILE A 34 14.72 -3.16 -2.10
N LYS A 35 14.59 -2.36 -3.17
CA LYS A 35 15.03 -0.97 -3.20
C LYS A 35 13.85 -0.10 -2.76
N PHE A 36 14.09 0.75 -1.77
CA PHE A 36 13.07 1.68 -1.26
C PHE A 36 13.28 3.05 -1.87
N MET A 37 12.21 3.69 -2.33
CA MET A 37 12.19 5.05 -2.86
C MET A 37 11.06 5.83 -2.19
N ASP A 38 11.43 6.82 -1.36
CA ASP A 38 10.50 7.72 -0.66
C ASP A 38 10.02 8.81 -1.61
N LEU A 39 9.06 8.47 -2.45
CA LEU A 39 8.59 9.32 -3.54
C LEU A 39 7.07 9.33 -3.62
N ALA A 40 6.51 10.46 -4.03
CA ALA A 40 5.09 10.63 -4.28
C ALA A 40 4.86 11.45 -5.57
N PHE A 41 3.68 11.31 -6.18
CA PHE A 41 3.23 12.09 -7.32
C PHE A 41 4.27 12.20 -8.46
N ASP A 42 4.70 13.42 -8.81
CA ASP A 42 5.58 13.69 -9.96
C ASP A 42 6.93 12.98 -9.86
N GLU A 43 7.51 12.93 -8.66
CA GLU A 43 8.77 12.21 -8.42
C GLU A 43 8.60 10.70 -8.63
N ALA A 44 7.44 10.14 -8.27
CA ALA A 44 7.12 8.73 -8.51
C ALA A 44 6.94 8.44 -10.01
N ILE A 45 6.40 9.37 -10.79
CA ILE A 45 6.30 9.29 -12.26
C ILE A 45 7.69 9.14 -12.86
N GLU A 46 8.58 10.06 -12.53
CA GLU A 46 9.93 10.06 -13.09
C GLU A 46 10.76 8.82 -12.68
N ALA A 47 10.57 8.38 -11.44
CA ALA A 47 11.19 7.14 -10.97
C ALA A 47 10.64 5.91 -11.71
N ALA A 48 9.33 5.84 -11.92
CA ALA A 48 8.66 4.73 -12.60
C ALA A 48 9.13 4.59 -14.07
N LYS A 49 9.26 5.69 -14.79
CA LYS A 49 9.75 5.73 -16.18
C LYS A 49 11.18 5.22 -16.32
N ARG A 50 12.02 5.40 -15.29
CA ARG A 50 13.44 5.00 -15.29
C ARG A 50 13.68 3.55 -14.89
N LEU A 51 12.64 2.83 -14.46
CA LEU A 51 12.79 1.43 -14.08
C LEU A 51 13.00 0.56 -15.32
N SER A 52 14.02 -0.28 -15.27
CA SER A 52 14.31 -1.27 -16.29
C SER A 52 13.91 -2.67 -15.85
N PRO A 53 13.35 -3.48 -16.75
CA PRO A 53 13.10 -4.90 -16.53
C PRO A 53 14.35 -5.73 -16.16
N ASP A 54 15.54 -5.23 -16.43
CA ASP A 54 16.79 -5.92 -16.08
C ASP A 54 17.18 -5.71 -14.62
N THR A 55 16.68 -4.62 -14.01
CA THR A 55 17.02 -4.24 -12.63
C THR A 55 15.84 -4.29 -11.66
N CYS A 56 14.61 -4.51 -12.18
CA CYS A 56 13.41 -4.56 -11.37
C CYS A 56 12.40 -5.57 -11.94
N ASP A 57 12.05 -6.58 -11.18
CA ASP A 57 11.04 -7.56 -11.57
C ASP A 57 9.61 -7.06 -11.31
N VAL A 58 9.39 -6.37 -10.17
CA VAL A 58 8.07 -5.89 -9.71
C VAL A 58 8.24 -4.59 -8.94
N VAL A 59 7.31 -3.67 -9.13
CA VAL A 59 7.18 -2.47 -8.30
C VAL A 59 6.12 -2.68 -7.24
N LEU A 60 6.42 -2.29 -6.01
CA LEU A 60 5.45 -2.19 -4.92
C LEU A 60 5.09 -0.72 -4.75
N SER A 61 3.80 -0.42 -4.58
CA SER A 61 3.35 0.94 -4.32
C SER A 61 2.05 0.95 -3.52
N ARG A 62 1.61 2.10 -3.02
CA ARG A 62 0.37 2.21 -2.24
C ARG A 62 -0.44 3.46 -2.54
N GLY A 63 -1.76 3.38 -2.25
CA GLY A 63 -2.68 4.50 -2.40
C GLY A 63 -2.69 5.07 -3.81
N VAL A 64 -2.81 6.40 -3.92
CA VAL A 64 -2.82 7.13 -5.20
C VAL A 64 -1.58 6.87 -6.05
N THR A 65 -0.42 6.66 -5.42
CA THR A 65 0.85 6.41 -6.11
C THR A 65 0.83 5.12 -6.95
N VAL A 66 -0.02 4.15 -6.60
CA VAL A 66 -0.18 2.91 -7.39
C VAL A 66 -0.60 3.21 -8.82
N ASP A 67 -1.63 4.04 -9.00
CA ASP A 67 -2.18 4.34 -10.33
C ASP A 67 -1.20 5.18 -11.15
N VAL A 68 -0.54 6.12 -10.49
CA VAL A 68 0.53 6.93 -11.09
C VAL A 68 1.66 6.05 -11.61
N VAL A 69 2.14 5.10 -10.80
CA VAL A 69 3.24 4.19 -11.18
C VAL A 69 2.79 3.20 -12.25
N LYS A 70 1.57 2.65 -12.16
CA LYS A 70 1.01 1.74 -13.18
C LYS A 70 0.95 2.37 -14.57
N GLN A 71 0.57 3.64 -14.65
CA GLN A 71 0.46 4.36 -15.92
C GLN A 71 1.81 4.71 -16.55
N ASN A 72 2.88 4.78 -15.76
CA ASN A 72 4.19 5.28 -16.18
C ASN A 72 5.31 4.22 -16.14
N SER A 73 5.02 2.99 -15.77
CA SER A 73 6.01 1.91 -15.69
C SER A 73 5.68 0.75 -16.62
N SER A 74 6.69 0.20 -17.29
CA SER A 74 6.60 -1.08 -18.01
C SER A 74 6.73 -2.29 -17.08
N ILE A 75 7.04 -2.06 -15.82
CA ILE A 75 7.18 -3.09 -14.78
C ILE A 75 5.84 -3.32 -14.12
N PRO A 76 5.41 -4.57 -13.85
CA PRO A 76 4.18 -4.84 -13.12
C PRO A 76 4.21 -4.20 -11.73
N VAL A 77 3.07 -3.63 -11.33
CA VAL A 77 2.91 -2.98 -10.05
C VAL A 77 1.95 -3.77 -9.17
N VAL A 78 2.44 -4.18 -8.00
CA VAL A 78 1.65 -4.82 -6.96
C VAL A 78 1.31 -3.79 -5.88
N PRO A 79 0.03 -3.55 -5.59
CA PRO A 79 -0.36 -2.62 -4.56
C PRO A 79 -0.04 -3.19 -3.17
N ILE A 80 0.48 -2.34 -2.29
CA ILE A 80 0.54 -2.62 -0.87
C ILE A 80 -0.83 -2.34 -0.31
N ASP A 81 -1.63 -3.36 -0.14
CA ASP A 81 -2.96 -3.25 0.42
C ASP A 81 -2.96 -3.69 1.89
N PHE A 82 -3.91 -3.15 2.67
CA PHE A 82 -4.08 -3.56 4.05
C PHE A 82 -5.44 -4.23 4.26
N SER A 83 -5.51 -5.04 5.30
CA SER A 83 -6.67 -5.88 5.56
C SER A 83 -7.53 -5.34 6.71
N ALA A 84 -8.74 -5.90 6.85
CA ALA A 84 -9.57 -5.68 8.03
C ALA A 84 -8.85 -6.08 9.34
N TRP A 85 -7.91 -7.03 9.27
CA TRP A 85 -7.08 -7.41 10.41
C TRP A 85 -6.14 -6.29 10.87
N ASP A 86 -5.51 -5.58 9.93
CA ASP A 86 -4.65 -4.43 10.27
C ASP A 86 -5.47 -3.32 10.92
N LEU A 87 -6.69 -3.07 10.41
CA LEU A 87 -7.62 -2.11 11.01
C LEU A 87 -8.05 -2.56 12.42
N LEU A 88 -8.39 -3.83 12.59
CA LEU A 88 -8.76 -4.41 13.88
C LEU A 88 -7.63 -4.21 14.90
N GLN A 89 -6.40 -4.56 14.55
CA GLN A 89 -5.24 -4.40 15.44
C GLN A 89 -4.98 -2.93 15.79
N ALA A 90 -5.10 -2.02 14.82
CA ALA A 90 -4.89 -0.59 15.04
C ALA A 90 -5.96 0.02 15.96
N LEU A 91 -7.21 -0.45 15.87
CA LEU A 91 -8.33 0.06 16.67
C LEU A 91 -8.52 -0.66 18.00
N GLN A 92 -7.94 -1.83 18.21
CA GLN A 92 -8.09 -2.60 19.46
C GLN A 92 -7.80 -1.78 20.74
N PRO A 93 -6.76 -0.90 20.80
CA PRO A 93 -6.50 -0.09 22.00
C PRO A 93 -7.62 0.92 22.32
N TYR A 94 -8.47 1.23 21.36
CA TYR A 94 -9.57 2.20 21.49
C TYR A 94 -10.92 1.54 21.81
N ALA A 95 -10.97 0.20 21.82
CA ALA A 95 -12.18 -0.55 22.11
C ALA A 95 -12.74 -0.21 23.50
N GLY A 96 -14.04 0.06 23.57
CA GLY A 96 -14.73 0.49 24.80
C GLY A 96 -14.58 1.97 25.14
N HIS A 97 -13.68 2.72 24.47
CA HIS A 97 -13.48 4.16 24.70
C HIS A 97 -13.94 5.02 23.54
N VAL A 98 -13.90 4.50 22.32
CA VAL A 98 -14.31 5.15 21.07
C VAL A 98 -15.47 4.39 20.47
N ARG A 99 -16.50 5.11 20.03
CA ARG A 99 -17.70 4.53 19.40
C ARG A 99 -17.83 4.92 17.93
N ASN A 100 -17.49 6.17 17.58
CA ASN A 100 -17.68 6.72 16.25
C ASN A 100 -16.33 6.99 15.59
N VAL A 101 -16.03 6.23 14.55
CA VAL A 101 -14.77 6.30 13.80
C VAL A 101 -15.03 6.77 12.38
N ALA A 102 -14.35 7.81 11.92
CA ALA A 102 -14.29 8.18 10.51
C ALA A 102 -13.05 7.53 9.89
N PHE A 103 -13.24 6.57 8.98
CA PHE A 103 -12.16 5.84 8.32
C PHE A 103 -12.00 6.30 6.88
N PHE A 104 -10.88 6.98 6.58
CA PHE A 104 -10.56 7.50 5.25
C PHE A 104 -9.70 6.54 4.46
N ARG A 105 -10.18 6.19 3.26
CA ARG A 105 -9.51 5.20 2.41
C ARG A 105 -9.55 5.60 0.94
N TYR A 106 -8.48 5.25 0.22
CA TYR A 106 -8.38 5.48 -1.21
C TYR A 106 -9.13 4.40 -2.02
N SER A 107 -9.96 4.85 -2.95
CA SER A 107 -10.58 4.14 -4.06
C SER A 107 -11.59 3.03 -3.72
N THR A 108 -11.26 2.04 -2.91
CA THR A 108 -12.07 0.83 -2.76
C THR A 108 -12.49 0.55 -1.33
N PRO A 109 -13.72 0.02 -1.09
CA PRO A 109 -14.17 -0.36 0.25
C PRO A 109 -13.29 -1.44 0.89
N LEU A 110 -13.21 -1.44 2.22
CA LEU A 110 -12.48 -2.45 2.97
C LEU A 110 -13.33 -3.72 3.13
N PRO A 111 -12.97 -4.84 2.51
CA PRO A 111 -13.66 -6.10 2.75
C PRO A 111 -13.55 -6.51 4.22
N GLY A 112 -14.67 -6.89 4.83
CA GLY A 112 -14.71 -7.31 6.23
C GLY A 112 -14.84 -6.18 7.26
N LEU A 113 -15.06 -4.93 6.86
CA LEU A 113 -15.23 -3.80 7.77
C LEU A 113 -16.33 -4.05 8.81
N SER A 114 -17.46 -4.59 8.40
CA SER A 114 -18.57 -4.92 9.32
C SER A 114 -18.19 -5.95 10.40
N SER A 115 -17.23 -6.83 10.13
CA SER A 115 -16.71 -7.76 11.13
C SER A 115 -15.83 -7.05 12.16
N VAL A 116 -15.06 -6.05 11.72
CA VAL A 116 -14.25 -5.19 12.62
C VAL A 116 -15.18 -4.38 13.53
N GLU A 117 -16.23 -3.76 12.98
CA GLU A 117 -17.23 -3.01 13.76
C GLU A 117 -17.86 -3.86 14.86
N LYS A 118 -18.31 -5.07 14.50
CA LYS A 118 -18.91 -6.01 15.46
C LYS A 118 -17.92 -6.47 16.53
N ALA A 119 -16.69 -6.77 16.14
CA ALA A 119 -15.66 -7.26 17.06
C ALA A 119 -15.26 -6.21 18.10
N LEU A 120 -15.23 -4.93 17.71
CA LEU A 120 -14.81 -3.83 18.57
C LEU A 120 -15.96 -3.07 19.24
N GLY A 121 -17.20 -3.31 18.82
CA GLY A 121 -18.37 -2.54 19.29
C GLY A 121 -18.33 -1.08 18.85
N MET A 122 -17.69 -0.79 17.71
CA MET A 122 -17.54 0.55 17.13
C MET A 122 -18.45 0.71 15.92
N ARG A 123 -18.82 1.95 15.62
CA ARG A 123 -19.39 2.35 14.32
C ARG A 123 -18.27 2.97 13.49
N ILE A 124 -17.91 2.34 12.36
CA ILE A 124 -16.82 2.78 11.50
C ILE A 124 -17.43 3.26 10.17
N LYS A 125 -17.50 4.57 9.99
CA LYS A 125 -17.98 5.16 8.73
C LYS A 125 -16.81 5.28 7.77
N GLU A 126 -16.86 4.50 6.70
CA GLU A 126 -15.84 4.54 5.65
C GLU A 126 -16.08 5.71 4.69
N HIS A 127 -15.03 6.51 4.45
CA HIS A 127 -15.03 7.65 3.54
C HIS A 127 -14.03 7.38 2.42
N LEU A 128 -14.55 6.96 1.26
CA LEU A 128 -13.73 6.69 0.09
C LEU A 128 -13.42 7.98 -0.66
N TYR A 129 -12.20 8.10 -1.18
CA TYR A 129 -11.79 9.19 -2.05
C TYR A 129 -10.94 8.68 -3.21
N GLY A 130 -11.09 9.31 -4.39
CA GLY A 130 -10.33 8.97 -5.60
C GLY A 130 -9.25 9.99 -5.95
N SER A 131 -9.23 11.16 -5.27
CA SER A 131 -8.26 12.23 -5.51
C SER A 131 -7.95 13.02 -4.24
N LYS A 132 -6.87 13.82 -4.29
CA LYS A 132 -6.50 14.74 -3.22
C LYS A 132 -7.58 15.76 -2.92
N ASN A 133 -8.22 16.29 -3.96
CA ASN A 133 -9.29 17.29 -3.81
C ASN A 133 -10.54 16.66 -3.18
N GLU A 134 -10.93 15.47 -3.63
CA GLU A 134 -12.07 14.75 -3.04
C GLU A 134 -11.81 14.41 -1.56
N MET A 135 -10.61 13.95 -1.23
CA MET A 135 -10.20 13.71 0.14
C MET A 135 -10.37 14.95 1.02
N HIS A 136 -9.91 16.12 0.53
CA HIS A 136 -10.04 17.39 1.25
C HIS A 136 -11.50 17.80 1.42
N LEU A 137 -12.31 17.72 0.35
CA LEU A 137 -13.74 18.02 0.42
C LEU A 137 -14.48 17.15 1.39
N ARG A 138 -14.20 15.86 1.45
CA ARG A 138 -14.81 14.93 2.42
C ARG A 138 -14.39 15.23 3.85
N LEU A 139 -13.13 15.63 4.05
CA LEU A 139 -12.64 15.99 5.39
C LEU A 139 -13.35 17.22 5.97
N ILE A 140 -13.51 18.28 5.16
CA ILE A 140 -14.18 19.52 5.61
C ILE A 140 -15.70 19.35 5.83
N GLN A 141 -16.28 18.28 5.30
CA GLN A 141 -17.70 17.93 5.53
C GLN A 141 -17.94 17.12 6.80
N LEU A 142 -16.88 16.69 7.48
CA LEU A 142 -17.02 16.00 8.76
C LEU A 142 -17.37 17.01 9.87
N ASP A 143 -18.32 16.63 10.71
CA ASP A 143 -18.55 17.32 11.97
C ASP A 143 -17.63 16.75 13.05
N PRO A 144 -16.73 17.55 13.66
CA PRO A 144 -15.89 17.08 14.75
C PRO A 144 -16.69 16.55 15.96
N ALA A 145 -17.94 16.98 16.15
CA ALA A 145 -18.80 16.48 17.23
C ALA A 145 -19.26 15.02 17.00
N ASP A 146 -19.31 14.58 15.75
CA ASP A 146 -19.76 13.23 15.37
C ASP A 146 -18.60 12.21 15.27
N VAL A 147 -17.34 12.67 15.30
CA VAL A 147 -16.15 11.83 15.08
C VAL A 147 -15.26 11.83 16.31
N GLU A 148 -15.22 10.71 17.02
CA GLU A 148 -14.38 10.52 18.19
C GLU A 148 -12.94 10.13 17.82
N LEU A 149 -12.76 9.46 16.65
CA LEU A 149 -11.46 9.08 16.13
C LEU A 149 -11.45 9.13 14.60
N PHE A 150 -10.53 9.89 14.06
CA PHE A 150 -10.23 9.90 12.63
C PHE A 150 -9.14 8.87 12.33
N VAL A 151 -9.38 8.01 11.36
CA VAL A 151 -8.46 6.92 11.02
C VAL A 151 -8.16 6.97 9.53
N ALA A 152 -6.90 6.94 9.18
CA ALA A 152 -6.48 6.87 7.79
C ALA A 152 -5.13 6.18 7.62
N ARG A 153 -4.87 5.78 6.37
CA ARG A 153 -3.58 5.26 5.94
C ARG A 153 -2.91 6.29 5.06
N GLY A 154 -2.03 7.08 5.64
CA GLY A 154 -1.26 8.09 4.92
C GLY A 154 -1.13 9.40 5.67
N THR A 155 0.10 9.86 5.76
CA THR A 155 0.50 10.97 6.61
C THR A 155 -0.21 12.28 6.26
N LEU A 156 -0.39 12.56 4.95
CA LEU A 156 -0.99 13.84 4.54
C LEU A 156 -2.43 14.00 5.04
N VAL A 157 -3.26 12.97 4.85
CA VAL A 157 -4.66 13.01 5.30
C VAL A 157 -4.74 13.06 6.83
N CYS A 158 -3.87 12.36 7.53
CA CYS A 158 -3.79 12.43 8.99
C CYS A 158 -3.35 13.82 9.48
N GLN A 159 -2.36 14.45 8.83
CA GLN A 159 -1.96 15.83 9.16
C GLN A 159 -3.11 16.83 8.97
N TRP A 160 -3.86 16.71 7.89
CA TRP A 160 -5.02 17.58 7.66
C TRP A 160 -6.13 17.37 8.67
N ALA A 161 -6.42 16.11 9.03
CA ALA A 161 -7.39 15.80 10.07
C ALA A 161 -6.98 16.33 11.43
N THR A 162 -5.69 16.17 11.79
CA THR A 162 -5.15 16.74 13.04
C THR A 162 -5.23 18.28 13.04
N ALA A 163 -4.90 18.92 11.92
CA ALA A 163 -5.01 20.38 11.79
C ALA A 163 -6.45 20.87 11.85
N ALA A 164 -7.42 20.05 11.45
CA ALA A 164 -8.85 20.29 11.58
C ALA A 164 -9.42 19.96 12.97
N GLY A 165 -8.59 19.52 13.92
CA GLY A 165 -8.97 19.26 15.32
C GLY A 165 -9.44 17.85 15.62
N PHE A 166 -9.36 16.90 14.69
CA PHE A 166 -9.74 15.52 14.94
C PHE A 166 -8.67 14.75 15.71
N PRO A 167 -9.03 13.96 16.76
CA PRO A 167 -8.15 12.91 17.25
C PRO A 167 -7.85 11.93 16.13
N THR A 168 -6.57 11.70 15.82
CA THR A 168 -6.16 11.05 14.57
C THR A 168 -5.27 9.84 14.84
N LEU A 169 -5.57 8.72 14.16
CA LEU A 169 -4.77 7.52 14.13
C LEU A 169 -4.30 7.25 12.69
N GLU A 170 -2.99 7.26 12.48
CA GLU A 170 -2.39 6.78 11.24
C GLU A 170 -2.16 5.27 11.30
N ILE A 171 -2.73 4.52 10.35
CA ILE A 171 -2.51 3.08 10.25
C ILE A 171 -1.17 2.82 9.54
N ILE A 172 -0.34 2.01 10.18
CA ILE A 172 0.93 1.51 9.64
C ILE A 172 0.74 0.10 9.12
N ASP A 173 1.36 -0.22 7.97
CA ASP A 173 1.28 -1.55 7.39
C ASP A 173 1.89 -2.60 8.30
N GLY A 174 1.11 -3.61 8.68
CA GLY A 174 1.53 -4.70 9.53
C GLY A 174 2.29 -5.80 8.79
N GLU A 175 2.85 -6.76 9.56
CA GLU A 175 3.61 -7.89 9.01
C GLU A 175 2.77 -8.77 8.07
N ILE A 176 1.50 -8.99 8.39
CA ILE A 176 0.60 -9.82 7.57
C ILE A 176 0.39 -9.19 6.20
N SER A 177 0.14 -7.89 6.14
CA SER A 177 -0.03 -7.17 4.87
C SER A 177 1.26 -7.10 4.08
N ALA A 178 2.41 -6.89 4.73
CA ALA A 178 3.72 -6.93 4.08
C ALA A 178 4.00 -8.32 3.48
N LYS A 179 3.73 -9.39 4.24
CA LYS A 179 3.93 -10.78 3.79
C LYS A 179 3.04 -11.12 2.61
N ARG A 180 1.75 -10.78 2.67
CA ARG A 180 0.81 -11.00 1.57
C ARG A 180 1.24 -10.27 0.30
N THR A 181 1.58 -8.99 0.41
CA THR A 181 2.04 -8.18 -0.72
C THR A 181 3.31 -8.75 -1.36
N LEU A 182 4.28 -9.14 -0.55
CA LEU A 182 5.54 -9.68 -1.06
C LEU A 182 5.38 -11.08 -1.68
N LEU A 183 4.51 -11.93 -1.15
CA LEU A 183 4.16 -13.21 -1.77
C LEU A 183 3.49 -13.02 -3.13
N GLU A 184 2.56 -12.08 -3.24
CA GLU A 184 1.95 -11.72 -4.52
C GLU A 184 3.00 -11.20 -5.50
N ALA A 185 3.88 -10.32 -5.07
CA ALA A 185 4.96 -9.78 -5.90
C ALA A 185 5.92 -10.88 -6.40
N VAL A 186 6.24 -11.86 -5.57
CA VAL A 186 7.03 -13.05 -5.98
C VAL A 186 6.31 -13.83 -7.07
N ASN A 187 5.01 -14.07 -6.92
CA ASN A 187 4.23 -14.79 -7.93
C ASN A 187 4.18 -14.03 -9.26
N VAL A 188 3.99 -12.71 -9.24
CA VAL A 188 4.02 -11.84 -10.43
C VAL A 188 5.39 -11.87 -11.08
N ALA A 189 6.47 -11.77 -10.30
CA ALA A 189 7.84 -11.83 -10.80
C ALA A 189 8.16 -13.17 -11.48
N ARG A 190 7.75 -14.29 -10.90
CA ARG A 190 7.90 -15.63 -11.47
C ARG A 190 7.17 -15.78 -12.80
N ALA A 191 5.90 -15.38 -12.83
CA ALA A 191 5.10 -15.45 -14.05
C ALA A 191 5.75 -14.66 -15.19
N ARG A 192 6.20 -13.44 -14.90
CA ARG A 192 6.86 -12.58 -15.89
C ARG A 192 8.17 -13.15 -16.40
N ARG A 193 9.02 -13.70 -15.53
CA ARG A 193 10.27 -14.33 -15.95
C ARG A 193 10.03 -15.54 -16.84
N SER A 194 9.03 -16.38 -16.49
CA SER A 194 8.64 -17.53 -17.30
C SER A 194 8.14 -17.10 -18.69
N GLU A 195 7.36 -16.05 -18.77
CA GLU A 195 6.86 -15.50 -20.03
C GLU A 195 8.00 -14.99 -20.92
N ARG A 196 8.93 -14.21 -20.36
CA ARG A 196 10.12 -13.74 -21.08
C ARG A 196 10.99 -14.87 -21.61
N GLN A 197 11.20 -15.91 -20.80
CA GLN A 197 11.98 -17.08 -21.22
C GLN A 197 11.29 -17.83 -22.37
N ARG A 198 9.95 -17.96 -22.33
CA ARG A 198 9.18 -18.55 -23.44
C ARG A 198 9.31 -17.70 -24.70
N THR A 199 9.10 -16.39 -24.63
CA THR A 199 9.20 -15.48 -25.77
C THR A 199 10.61 -15.52 -26.39
N ALA A 200 11.66 -15.51 -25.57
CA ALA A 200 13.03 -15.61 -26.05
C ALA A 200 13.32 -16.94 -26.76
N ARG A 201 12.78 -18.07 -26.23
CA ARG A 201 12.91 -19.39 -26.90
C ARG A 201 12.17 -19.44 -28.23
N PHE A 202 10.96 -18.88 -28.31
CA PHE A 202 10.21 -18.83 -29.58
C PHE A 202 10.89 -17.93 -30.61
N GLY A 203 11.44 -16.77 -30.22
CA GLY A 203 12.24 -15.92 -31.10
C GLY A 203 13.44 -16.65 -31.69
N ALA A 204 14.21 -17.34 -30.85
CA ALA A 204 15.38 -18.11 -31.30
C ALA A 204 15.03 -19.28 -32.26
N ILE A 205 13.79 -19.81 -32.19
CA ILE A 205 13.32 -20.85 -33.12
C ILE A 205 12.94 -20.25 -34.49
N LEU A 206 12.42 -19.01 -34.51
CA LEU A 206 11.97 -18.34 -35.73
C LEU A 206 13.15 -17.76 -36.52
N ASP A 207 14.28 -17.46 -35.84
CA ASP A 207 15.50 -16.91 -36.43
C ASP A 207 16.49 -18.00 -36.91
N ALA A 208 16.18 -19.28 -36.69
CA ALA A 208 17.01 -20.44 -37.06
C ALA A 208 16.47 -21.13 -38.31
#